data_8dbe9cc444d36037300b52959022be68
#
_entry.id   8dbe9cc444d36037300b52959022be68
#
_cell.length_a   1.000
_cell.length_b   1.000
_cell.length_c   1.000
_cell.angle_alpha   90.00
_cell.angle_beta   90.00
_cell.angle_gamma   90.00
#
_symmetry.space_group_name_H-M   'P 1'
#
loop_
_entity.id
_entity.type
_entity.pdbx_description
1 polymer ?
#
loop_
_entity_poly.entity_id
_entity_poly.type
_entity_poly.pdbx_seq_one_letter_code
_entity_poly.pdbx_strand_id
1 'polypeptide(L)'
;MLSHRSLSIRNLGATLIALSAILHAQTASAPTASQDPESIDRTWQKASSKYDEARASLVKQVEADDLQGPFRPDWESLQRYEVPEWYKDAKFGIFIHWGVYSVPAFGNEWYPRNMYVEGSPEYKHHIAAYGHQDKFGYKDFIPMFEAEHFSAAAWAELFKKAGAKYVVPVAEHHDGFAMYDSGLSDWTAAKMGPRRDVIGELAKAVRAEGLRFGVSSHRVEHDFFLGVARTIPSDVNDSQYAAFYGPAHTWLANPSGVPLNDDFTYVSSAWADDWLARGAELVEKYHPDIVYFDWWIGQASIRPNLTKFAAFYYNSSLKYGDHVGVINYKDYAMQAHSAVLDLERGQLGDIRSLYWQTDTSVSNKSWGYIKDDTFKSPEFVIHQLIDIVSKNGNLLMNIGPRSDGTIPDEVQQVLLDVGAWLNVNGDAIYGTRPWRVFGEGPTKVAAGSFHDTDTTRYTPEDFRFTTKADVLYAIGLDWPTNGEAVIRSLAQTVGGEPVKSVVLLGSDAKLQFDQRADGLHLRLPAQAPTKYAYALRVTFDRALHE
;
A
#
# COMPACT_ATOMS: atom_id res chain seq x y z
N MET A 1 31.19 -48.45 -22.80
CA MET A 1 29.82 -48.60 -22.26
C MET A 1 29.47 -47.31 -21.56
N LEU A 2 28.74 -46.49 -22.26
CA LEU A 2 28.32 -45.16 -21.86
C LEU A 2 26.96 -45.27 -21.16
N SER A 3 26.83 -44.82 -19.93
CA SER A 3 25.53 -44.69 -19.27
C SER A 3 25.17 -43.20 -19.12
N HIS A 4 24.20 -42.77 -19.90
CA HIS A 4 23.55 -41.48 -19.77
C HIS A 4 22.86 -41.36 -18.40
N ARG A 5 23.21 -40.35 -17.61
CA ARG A 5 22.38 -39.86 -16.52
C ARG A 5 21.67 -38.60 -16.99
N SER A 6 20.36 -38.71 -17.16
CA SER A 6 19.46 -37.59 -17.41
C SER A 6 19.36 -36.72 -16.15
N LEU A 7 19.74 -35.46 -16.25
CA LEU A 7 19.38 -34.44 -15.25
C LEU A 7 17.91 -34.06 -15.47
N SER A 8 17.06 -34.40 -14.54
CA SER A 8 15.73 -33.85 -14.48
C SER A 8 15.80 -32.44 -13.87
N ILE A 9 15.53 -31.46 -14.71
CA ILE A 9 15.25 -30.07 -14.27
C ILE A 9 13.92 -30.12 -13.53
N ARG A 10 13.97 -29.99 -12.20
CA ARG A 10 12.78 -29.70 -11.40
C ARG A 10 12.45 -28.23 -11.59
N ASN A 11 11.37 -27.98 -12.31
CA ASN A 11 10.71 -26.69 -12.36
C ASN A 11 10.40 -26.23 -10.92
N LEU A 12 10.94 -25.10 -10.52
CA LEU A 12 10.41 -24.32 -9.41
C LEU A 12 9.04 -23.81 -9.83
N GLY A 13 8.01 -24.49 -9.36
CA GLY A 13 6.67 -23.94 -9.41
C GLY A 13 6.63 -22.71 -8.49
N ALA A 14 6.53 -21.52 -9.07
CA ALA A 14 6.09 -20.35 -8.36
C ALA A 14 4.67 -20.64 -7.88
N THR A 15 4.51 -20.91 -6.60
CA THR A 15 3.22 -21.23 -6.00
C THR A 15 2.44 -19.93 -5.89
N LEU A 16 1.46 -19.76 -6.79
CA LEU A 16 0.41 -18.76 -6.69
C LEU A 16 -0.45 -19.06 -5.44
N ILE A 17 -0.11 -18.47 -4.32
CA ILE A 17 -0.91 -18.51 -3.09
C ILE A 17 -1.68 -17.18 -2.88
N ALA A 18 -1.52 -16.21 -3.78
CA ALA A 18 -2.22 -14.93 -3.71
C ALA A 18 -3.75 -15.00 -3.89
N LEU A 19 -4.34 -16.18 -4.06
CA LEU A 19 -5.75 -16.35 -4.43
C LEU A 19 -6.59 -17.20 -3.45
N SER A 20 -6.09 -17.54 -2.28
CA SER A 20 -6.89 -18.32 -1.32
C SER A 20 -8.11 -17.59 -0.76
N ALA A 21 -8.20 -16.27 -0.92
CA ALA A 21 -9.39 -15.48 -0.56
C ALA A 21 -10.43 -15.42 -1.71
N ILE A 22 -10.09 -15.84 -2.93
CA ILE A 22 -10.97 -15.73 -4.11
C ILE A 22 -11.52 -17.10 -4.55
N LEU A 23 -11.00 -18.20 -4.07
CA LEU A 23 -11.37 -19.54 -4.54
C LEU A 23 -12.58 -20.12 -3.79
N HIS A 24 -13.76 -19.50 -3.94
CA HIS A 24 -14.98 -20.29 -4.10
C HIS A 24 -15.32 -20.25 -5.59
N ALA A 25 -14.80 -21.25 -6.32
CA ALA A 25 -15.09 -21.45 -7.72
C ALA A 25 -16.59 -21.72 -7.88
N GLN A 26 -17.35 -20.69 -8.24
CA GLN A 26 -18.63 -20.89 -8.86
C GLN A 26 -18.39 -21.27 -10.31
N THR A 27 -18.88 -22.45 -10.72
CA THR A 27 -19.03 -22.80 -12.13
C THR A 27 -19.89 -21.72 -12.77
N ALA A 28 -19.28 -20.86 -13.58
CA ALA A 28 -19.99 -19.83 -14.31
C ALA A 28 -21.02 -20.52 -15.22
N SER A 29 -22.30 -20.34 -14.94
CA SER A 29 -23.35 -20.57 -15.93
C SER A 29 -23.12 -19.58 -17.08
N ALA A 30 -23.27 -20.06 -18.32
CA ALA A 30 -23.13 -19.21 -19.49
C ALA A 30 -23.99 -17.92 -19.35
N PRO A 31 -23.48 -16.74 -19.75
CA PRO A 31 -24.22 -15.49 -19.60
C PRO A 31 -25.57 -15.59 -20.32
N THR A 32 -26.63 -15.25 -19.62
CA THR A 32 -27.95 -15.07 -20.24
C THR A 32 -27.88 -13.87 -21.17
N ALA A 33 -28.64 -13.88 -22.28
CA ALA A 33 -28.60 -12.87 -23.35
C ALA A 33 -28.86 -11.40 -22.91
N SER A 34 -29.14 -11.16 -21.63
CA SER A 34 -29.31 -9.83 -21.03
C SER A 34 -28.01 -9.20 -20.48
N GLN A 35 -26.85 -9.85 -20.62
CA GLN A 35 -25.56 -9.44 -20.05
C GLN A 35 -24.50 -9.17 -21.12
N ASP A 36 -24.90 -8.67 -22.29
CA ASP A 36 -23.94 -8.18 -23.29
C ASP A 36 -23.10 -7.03 -22.72
N PRO A 37 -21.77 -7.21 -22.60
CA PRO A 37 -20.90 -6.22 -21.97
C PRO A 37 -20.98 -4.83 -22.60
N GLU A 38 -21.12 -4.74 -23.91
CA GLU A 38 -21.29 -3.45 -24.60
C GLU A 38 -22.60 -2.75 -24.23
N SER A 39 -23.68 -3.51 -24.04
CA SER A 39 -24.97 -2.95 -23.62
C SER A 39 -24.93 -2.42 -22.18
N ILE A 40 -24.24 -3.14 -21.31
CA ILE A 40 -23.98 -2.72 -19.93
C ILE A 40 -23.18 -1.43 -19.92
N ASP A 41 -22.09 -1.39 -20.68
CA ASP A 41 -21.21 -0.23 -20.78
C ASP A 41 -21.96 1.00 -21.34
N ARG A 42 -22.76 0.84 -22.40
CA ARG A 42 -23.62 1.92 -22.93
C ARG A 42 -24.61 2.45 -21.89
N THR A 43 -25.13 1.58 -21.03
CA THR A 43 -26.04 1.99 -19.94
C THR A 43 -25.32 2.88 -18.93
N TRP A 44 -24.11 2.50 -18.52
CA TRP A 44 -23.26 3.31 -17.65
C TRP A 44 -22.88 4.64 -18.31
N GLN A 45 -22.42 4.63 -19.56
CA GLN A 45 -22.09 5.85 -20.31
C GLN A 45 -23.27 6.82 -20.34
N LYS A 46 -24.47 6.32 -20.66
CA LYS A 46 -25.69 7.14 -20.66
C LYS A 46 -25.98 7.74 -19.28
N ALA A 47 -25.86 6.96 -18.21
CA ALA A 47 -26.11 7.41 -16.84
C ALA A 47 -25.09 8.45 -16.35
N SER A 48 -23.84 8.37 -16.85
CA SER A 48 -22.74 9.29 -16.51
C SER A 48 -22.53 10.42 -17.53
N SER A 49 -23.37 10.52 -18.58
CA SER A 49 -23.15 11.41 -19.74
C SER A 49 -23.09 12.89 -19.39
N LYS A 50 -23.71 13.33 -18.30
CA LYS A 50 -23.62 14.73 -17.83
C LYS A 50 -22.19 15.17 -17.47
N TYR A 51 -21.25 14.22 -17.31
CA TYR A 51 -19.84 14.48 -17.02
C TYR A 51 -18.93 14.40 -18.24
N ASP A 52 -19.46 14.08 -19.43
CA ASP A 52 -18.65 13.81 -20.63
C ASP A 52 -17.80 15.02 -21.03
N GLU A 53 -18.33 16.25 -20.94
CA GLU A 53 -17.58 17.47 -21.26
C GLU A 53 -16.41 17.67 -20.27
N ALA A 54 -16.66 17.51 -18.98
CA ALA A 54 -15.64 17.66 -17.95
C ALA A 54 -14.56 16.57 -18.07
N ARG A 55 -14.98 15.32 -18.34
CA ARG A 55 -14.08 14.18 -18.57
C ARG A 55 -13.20 14.44 -19.79
N ALA A 56 -13.80 14.79 -20.93
CA ALA A 56 -13.07 15.09 -22.16
C ALA A 56 -12.09 16.28 -22.00
N SER A 57 -12.47 17.30 -21.21
CA SER A 57 -11.60 18.43 -20.90
C SER A 57 -10.34 17.99 -20.14
N LEU A 58 -10.50 17.14 -19.12
CA LEU A 58 -9.35 16.62 -18.33
C LEU A 58 -8.47 15.71 -19.18
N VAL A 59 -9.03 14.80 -19.96
CA VAL A 59 -8.24 13.94 -20.88
C VAL A 59 -7.44 14.79 -21.86
N LYS A 60 -8.05 15.82 -22.45
CA LYS A 60 -7.35 16.75 -23.33
C LYS A 60 -6.25 17.54 -22.63
N GLN A 61 -6.46 17.91 -21.37
CA GLN A 61 -5.42 18.56 -20.56
C GLN A 61 -4.24 17.63 -20.35
N VAL A 62 -4.48 16.36 -19.95
CA VAL A 62 -3.44 15.34 -19.81
C VAL A 62 -2.62 15.22 -21.10
N GLU A 63 -3.28 15.08 -22.25
CA GLU A 63 -2.61 14.96 -23.55
C GLU A 63 -1.79 16.22 -23.92
N ALA A 64 -2.27 17.39 -23.55
CA ALA A 64 -1.53 18.63 -23.79
C ALA A 64 -0.29 18.76 -22.89
N ASP A 65 -0.42 18.38 -21.62
CA ASP A 65 0.68 18.43 -20.64
C ASP A 65 1.76 17.39 -20.93
N ASP A 66 1.36 16.21 -21.42
CA ASP A 66 2.28 15.17 -21.88
C ASP A 66 3.23 15.62 -22.99
N LEU A 67 2.82 16.62 -23.79
CA LEU A 67 3.64 17.19 -24.85
C LEU A 67 4.60 18.30 -24.37
N GLN A 68 4.46 18.80 -23.15
CA GLN A 68 5.19 19.98 -22.67
C GLN A 68 6.30 19.65 -21.67
N GLY A 69 6.11 18.62 -20.84
CA GLY A 69 7.05 18.27 -19.77
C GLY A 69 8.23 17.40 -20.23
N PRO A 70 9.15 17.05 -19.32
CA PRO A 70 10.28 16.17 -19.61
C PRO A 70 9.87 14.71 -19.81
N PHE A 71 8.74 14.28 -19.24
CA PHE A 71 8.22 12.93 -19.38
C PHE A 71 7.21 12.85 -20.54
N ARG A 72 7.24 11.74 -21.27
CA ARG A 72 6.33 11.42 -22.38
C ARG A 72 5.57 10.13 -22.05
N PRO A 73 4.38 9.89 -22.65
CA PRO A 73 3.55 8.72 -22.37
C PRO A 73 4.08 7.44 -23.05
N ASP A 74 5.36 7.17 -22.89
CA ASP A 74 6.04 5.99 -23.39
C ASP A 74 7.06 5.48 -22.35
N TRP A 75 7.33 4.18 -22.38
CA TRP A 75 8.18 3.54 -21.38
C TRP A 75 9.64 4.02 -21.44
N GLU A 76 10.18 4.35 -22.61
CA GLU A 76 11.55 4.86 -22.73
C GLU A 76 11.72 6.18 -21.96
N SER A 77 10.73 7.05 -22.07
CA SER A 77 10.71 8.31 -21.32
C SER A 77 10.47 8.09 -19.84
N LEU A 78 9.48 7.24 -19.48
CA LEU A 78 9.12 6.99 -18.08
C LEU A 78 10.22 6.27 -17.30
N GLN A 79 11.05 5.45 -17.95
CA GLN A 79 12.20 4.79 -17.32
C GLN A 79 13.36 5.73 -16.93
N ARG A 80 13.27 7.03 -17.27
CA ARG A 80 14.17 8.06 -16.74
C ARG A 80 13.77 8.55 -15.36
N TYR A 81 12.68 8.03 -14.82
CA TYR A 81 12.21 8.37 -13.48
C TYR A 81 13.24 7.96 -12.43
N GLU A 82 13.53 8.88 -11.53
CA GLU A 82 14.35 8.62 -10.35
C GLU A 82 13.51 8.82 -9.10
N VAL A 83 13.53 7.82 -8.22
CA VAL A 83 12.83 7.91 -6.94
C VAL A 83 13.39 9.07 -6.13
N PRO A 84 12.58 10.06 -5.74
CA PRO A 84 13.09 11.25 -5.05
C PRO A 84 13.67 10.91 -3.68
N GLU A 85 14.73 11.61 -3.29
CA GLU A 85 15.47 11.36 -2.04
C GLU A 85 14.57 11.45 -0.80
N TRP A 86 13.65 12.44 -0.78
CA TRP A 86 12.72 12.58 0.35
C TRP A 86 11.92 11.29 0.61
N TYR A 87 11.54 10.55 -0.45
CA TYR A 87 10.78 9.30 -0.34
C TYR A 87 11.67 8.16 0.16
N LYS A 88 12.91 8.09 -0.34
CA LYS A 88 13.92 7.15 0.15
C LYS A 88 14.28 7.40 1.61
N ASP A 89 14.17 8.64 2.08
CA ASP A 89 14.49 9.03 3.45
C ASP A 89 13.31 8.83 4.41
N ALA A 90 12.08 8.85 3.88
CA ALA A 90 10.84 8.83 4.66
C ALA A 90 10.61 7.51 5.42
N LYS A 91 10.87 6.36 4.82
CA LYS A 91 10.83 5.00 5.36
C LYS A 91 9.48 4.51 5.90
N PHE A 92 8.66 5.37 6.51
CA PHE A 92 7.42 5.01 7.17
C PHE A 92 6.29 5.97 6.79
N GLY A 93 5.18 5.42 6.30
CA GLY A 93 3.95 6.14 5.96
C GLY A 93 2.71 5.47 6.54
N ILE A 94 1.61 6.23 6.57
CA ILE A 94 0.28 5.74 6.97
C ILE A 94 -0.61 5.63 5.74
N PHE A 95 -1.22 4.46 5.54
CA PHE A 95 -2.29 4.21 4.61
C PHE A 95 -3.64 4.29 5.33
N ILE A 96 -4.70 4.73 4.65
CA ILE A 96 -6.01 4.84 5.29
C ILE A 96 -7.06 4.23 4.37
N HIS A 97 -7.61 3.06 4.76
CA HIS A 97 -8.78 2.47 4.13
C HIS A 97 -10.03 2.87 4.92
N TRP A 98 -10.70 3.91 4.45
CA TRP A 98 -11.91 4.44 5.06
C TRP A 98 -12.93 4.84 4.00
N GLY A 99 -14.17 4.39 4.18
CA GLY A 99 -15.25 4.61 3.23
C GLY A 99 -16.56 3.98 3.71
N VAL A 100 -17.54 3.92 2.82
CA VAL A 100 -18.89 3.39 3.10
C VAL A 100 -18.86 1.95 3.60
N TYR A 101 -17.87 1.15 3.19
CA TYR A 101 -17.70 -0.23 3.67
C TYR A 101 -17.39 -0.35 5.18
N SER A 102 -17.03 0.75 5.85
CA SER A 102 -16.89 0.77 7.32
C SER A 102 -18.23 0.83 8.06
N VAL A 103 -19.35 1.07 7.37
CA VAL A 103 -20.69 1.09 7.97
C VAL A 103 -21.15 -0.30 8.36
N PRO A 104 -21.21 -1.31 7.46
CA PRO A 104 -21.56 -2.68 7.85
C PRO A 104 -20.51 -3.29 8.78
N ALA A 105 -19.24 -2.89 8.66
CA ALA A 105 -18.13 -3.32 9.50
C ALA A 105 -18.06 -4.84 9.70
N PHE A 106 -18.23 -5.61 8.61
CA PHE A 106 -18.31 -7.07 8.62
C PHE A 106 -17.46 -7.66 7.48
N GLY A 107 -16.81 -8.80 7.75
CA GLY A 107 -15.94 -9.48 6.78
C GLY A 107 -14.64 -8.72 6.54
N ASN A 108 -14.63 -7.89 5.52
CA ASN A 108 -13.53 -6.98 5.20
C ASN A 108 -14.01 -5.82 4.29
N GLU A 109 -13.08 -5.04 3.75
CA GLU A 109 -13.33 -3.92 2.81
C GLU A 109 -13.95 -4.37 1.47
N TRP A 110 -14.00 -5.68 1.21
CA TRP A 110 -14.69 -6.27 0.05
C TRP A 110 -16.16 -6.55 0.31
N TYR A 111 -16.68 -6.17 1.46
CA TYR A 111 -18.12 -6.30 1.79
C TYR A 111 -19.04 -5.77 0.66
N PRO A 112 -18.76 -4.63 -0.03
CA PRO A 112 -19.58 -4.13 -1.13
C PRO A 112 -19.80 -5.13 -2.26
N ARG A 113 -18.81 -5.99 -2.53
CA ARG A 113 -18.90 -7.09 -3.48
C ARG A 113 -19.50 -8.34 -2.84
N ASN A 114 -18.95 -8.73 -1.68
CA ASN A 114 -19.25 -10.04 -1.08
C ASN A 114 -20.69 -10.14 -0.58
N MET A 115 -21.35 -9.02 -0.25
CA MET A 115 -22.77 -8.98 0.07
C MET A 115 -23.67 -9.43 -1.09
N TYR A 116 -23.17 -9.45 -2.32
CA TYR A 116 -23.86 -9.94 -3.52
C TYR A 116 -23.40 -11.36 -3.95
N VAL A 117 -22.41 -11.95 -3.29
CA VAL A 117 -21.97 -13.33 -3.57
C VAL A 117 -22.86 -14.30 -2.83
N GLU A 118 -23.80 -14.93 -3.53
CA GLU A 118 -24.77 -15.85 -2.94
C GLU A 118 -24.07 -16.94 -2.12
N GLY A 119 -24.52 -17.12 -0.88
CA GLY A 119 -24.00 -18.13 0.05
C GLY A 119 -22.75 -17.70 0.84
N SER A 120 -22.12 -16.57 0.54
CA SER A 120 -21.00 -16.04 1.33
C SER A 120 -21.43 -15.67 2.77
N PRO A 121 -20.50 -15.54 3.71
CA PRO A 121 -20.80 -14.99 5.03
C PRO A 121 -21.41 -13.60 4.98
N GLU A 122 -20.88 -12.72 4.12
CA GLU A 122 -21.34 -11.33 3.95
C GLU A 122 -22.75 -11.27 3.35
N TYR A 123 -23.07 -12.13 2.37
CA TYR A 123 -24.40 -12.25 1.80
C TYR A 123 -25.44 -12.66 2.87
N LYS A 124 -25.12 -13.68 3.67
CA LYS A 124 -26.00 -14.15 4.76
C LYS A 124 -26.19 -13.11 5.83
N HIS A 125 -25.10 -12.44 6.23
CA HIS A 125 -25.12 -11.33 7.18
C HIS A 125 -26.00 -10.20 6.66
N HIS A 126 -25.82 -9.82 5.37
CA HIS A 126 -26.57 -8.74 4.76
C HIS A 126 -28.07 -9.00 4.79
N ILE A 127 -28.50 -10.18 4.33
CA ILE A 127 -29.91 -10.54 4.36
C ILE A 127 -30.48 -10.52 5.77
N ALA A 128 -29.73 -11.04 6.75
CA ALA A 128 -30.19 -11.09 8.13
C ALA A 128 -30.29 -9.71 8.79
N ALA A 129 -29.38 -8.79 8.48
CA ALA A 129 -29.28 -7.48 9.12
C ALA A 129 -30.07 -6.38 8.38
N TYR A 130 -30.09 -6.44 7.04
CA TYR A 130 -30.59 -5.34 6.20
C TYR A 130 -31.67 -5.75 5.18
N GLY A 131 -31.85 -7.05 4.94
CA GLY A 131 -32.79 -7.59 3.97
C GLY A 131 -32.15 -7.91 2.62
N HIS A 132 -33.00 -8.18 1.61
CA HIS A 132 -32.53 -8.55 0.27
C HIS A 132 -31.92 -7.36 -0.49
N GLN A 133 -30.91 -7.63 -1.33
CA GLN A 133 -30.09 -6.66 -2.04
C GLN A 133 -30.86 -5.86 -3.10
N ASP A 134 -32.06 -6.28 -3.50
CA ASP A 134 -32.98 -5.49 -4.36
C ASP A 134 -33.82 -4.48 -3.56
N LYS A 135 -33.82 -4.54 -2.22
CA LYS A 135 -34.53 -3.62 -1.30
C LYS A 135 -33.57 -2.72 -0.56
N PHE A 136 -32.44 -3.28 -0.12
CA PHE A 136 -31.36 -2.55 0.53
C PHE A 136 -30.03 -3.00 -0.11
N GLY A 137 -29.52 -2.19 -1.03
CA GLY A 137 -28.26 -2.43 -1.71
C GLY A 137 -27.11 -1.66 -1.08
N TYR A 138 -25.93 -1.75 -1.69
CA TYR A 138 -24.73 -1.11 -1.12
C TYR A 138 -24.87 0.43 -1.02
N LYS A 139 -25.48 1.08 -2.03
CA LYS A 139 -25.73 2.53 -2.01
C LYS A 139 -26.51 3.01 -0.78
N ASP A 140 -27.31 2.14 -0.17
CA ASP A 140 -28.18 2.49 0.96
C ASP A 140 -27.38 2.64 2.26
N PHE A 141 -26.11 2.21 2.30
CA PHE A 141 -25.20 2.51 3.39
C PHE A 141 -24.64 3.94 3.34
N ILE A 142 -24.66 4.61 2.17
CA ILE A 142 -24.06 5.94 2.01
C ILE A 142 -24.64 6.97 3.01
N PRO A 143 -25.97 7.08 3.21
CA PRO A 143 -26.52 8.00 4.20
C PRO A 143 -26.14 7.68 5.64
N MET A 144 -25.70 6.43 5.93
CA MET A 144 -25.28 5.98 7.25
C MET A 144 -23.78 6.22 7.52
N PHE A 145 -23.04 6.63 6.50
CA PHE A 145 -21.65 7.04 6.60
C PHE A 145 -21.60 8.53 6.92
N GLU A 146 -21.71 8.89 8.20
CA GLU A 146 -21.88 10.28 8.64
C GLU A 146 -20.57 10.97 9.03
N ALA A 147 -19.55 10.20 9.47
CA ALA A 147 -18.23 10.72 9.87
C ALA A 147 -18.30 11.85 10.92
N GLU A 148 -19.26 11.76 11.85
CA GLU A 148 -19.58 12.83 12.80
C GLU A 148 -18.44 13.18 13.76
N HIS A 149 -17.51 12.25 13.99
CA HIS A 149 -16.34 12.43 14.84
C HIS A 149 -15.03 12.58 14.05
N PHE A 150 -15.11 12.67 12.73
CA PHE A 150 -13.91 12.84 11.90
C PHE A 150 -13.24 14.19 12.13
N SER A 151 -11.97 14.15 12.50
CA SER A 151 -11.09 15.31 12.61
C SER A 151 -9.78 15.07 11.86
N ALA A 152 -9.63 15.66 10.68
CA ALA A 152 -8.41 15.55 9.89
C ALA A 152 -7.17 16.05 10.66
N ALA A 153 -7.32 17.09 11.50
CA ALA A 153 -6.23 17.62 12.32
C ALA A 153 -5.79 16.62 13.40
N ALA A 154 -6.74 16.00 14.11
CA ALA A 154 -6.43 15.00 15.13
C ALA A 154 -5.77 13.75 14.52
N TRP A 155 -6.20 13.33 13.33
CA TRP A 155 -5.58 12.23 12.61
C TRP A 155 -4.15 12.57 12.21
N ALA A 156 -3.92 13.75 11.61
CA ALA A 156 -2.59 14.16 11.17
C ALA A 156 -1.61 14.28 12.37
N GLU A 157 -2.07 14.80 13.50
CA GLU A 157 -1.29 14.86 14.75
C GLU A 157 -0.91 13.44 15.24
N LEU A 158 -1.86 12.50 15.24
CA LEU A 158 -1.60 11.10 15.61
C LEU A 158 -0.55 10.47 14.68
N PHE A 159 -0.66 10.66 13.37
CA PHE A 159 0.28 10.11 12.42
C PHE A 159 1.69 10.70 12.57
N LYS A 160 1.79 11.99 12.86
CA LYS A 160 3.07 12.61 13.21
C LYS A 160 3.67 12.02 14.48
N LYS A 161 2.85 11.84 15.53
CA LYS A 161 3.28 11.18 16.78
C LYS A 161 3.71 9.74 16.56
N ALA A 162 3.07 9.03 15.63
CA ALA A 162 3.48 7.69 15.20
C ALA A 162 4.82 7.66 14.47
N GLY A 163 5.38 8.82 14.09
CA GLY A 163 6.64 8.93 13.34
C GLY A 163 6.49 8.84 11.83
N ALA A 164 5.28 8.81 11.30
CA ALA A 164 5.05 8.80 9.85
C ALA A 164 5.66 10.04 9.17
N LYS A 165 6.06 9.88 7.92
CA LYS A 165 6.59 10.95 7.07
C LYS A 165 5.66 11.30 5.92
N TYR A 166 4.75 10.40 5.58
CA TYR A 166 3.73 10.60 4.55
C TYR A 166 2.44 9.86 4.91
N VAL A 167 1.33 10.31 4.33
CA VAL A 167 -0.01 9.76 4.55
C VAL A 167 -0.71 9.61 3.22
N VAL A 168 -1.31 8.44 2.97
CA VAL A 168 -1.98 8.09 1.71
C VAL A 168 -3.40 7.61 2.02
N PRO A 169 -4.42 8.48 2.06
CA PRO A 169 -5.81 8.03 2.12
C PRO A 169 -6.29 7.46 0.79
N VAL A 170 -7.19 6.48 0.85
CA VAL A 170 -7.93 6.01 -0.33
C VAL A 170 -8.93 7.08 -0.75
N ALA A 171 -8.73 7.65 -1.94
CA ALA A 171 -9.61 8.67 -2.51
C ALA A 171 -10.86 8.07 -3.16
N GLU A 172 -10.74 6.89 -3.76
CA GLU A 172 -11.86 6.10 -4.28
C GLU A 172 -11.46 4.61 -4.23
N HIS A 173 -12.27 3.81 -3.51
CA HIS A 173 -12.08 2.36 -3.42
C HIS A 173 -12.84 1.64 -4.57
N HIS A 174 -12.77 0.32 -4.60
CA HIS A 174 -13.47 -0.52 -5.59
C HIS A 174 -14.99 -0.31 -5.64
N ASP A 175 -15.58 0.21 -4.56
CA ASP A 175 -17.01 0.49 -4.44
C ASP A 175 -17.49 1.69 -5.27
N GLY A 176 -16.56 2.53 -5.76
CA GLY A 176 -16.85 3.68 -6.61
C GLY A 176 -17.34 4.92 -5.88
N PHE A 177 -17.36 4.93 -4.52
CA PHE A 177 -17.68 6.11 -3.74
C PHE A 177 -16.45 7.00 -3.56
N ALA A 178 -16.49 8.19 -4.14
CA ALA A 178 -15.36 9.12 -4.05
C ALA A 178 -15.34 9.84 -2.70
N MET A 179 -14.25 9.70 -1.95
CA MET A 179 -14.04 10.36 -0.64
C MET A 179 -13.66 11.85 -0.77
N TYR A 180 -13.76 12.42 -1.96
CA TYR A 180 -13.39 13.79 -2.30
C TYR A 180 -14.50 14.50 -3.09
N ASP A 181 -14.36 15.82 -3.26
CA ASP A 181 -15.27 16.63 -4.07
C ASP A 181 -14.96 16.46 -5.56
N SER A 182 -15.50 15.40 -6.17
CA SER A 182 -15.33 15.16 -7.61
C SER A 182 -16.34 15.96 -8.44
N GLY A 183 -15.84 16.57 -9.52
CA GLY A 183 -16.65 17.13 -10.60
C GLY A 183 -17.17 16.09 -11.60
N LEU A 184 -16.70 14.82 -11.48
CA LEU A 184 -17.02 13.71 -12.37
C LEU A 184 -18.02 12.71 -11.77
N SER A 185 -18.54 12.98 -10.56
CA SER A 185 -19.52 12.12 -9.89
C SER A 185 -20.40 12.92 -8.94
N ASP A 186 -21.64 12.47 -8.75
CA ASP A 186 -22.48 12.90 -7.63
C ASP A 186 -22.35 11.97 -6.43
N TRP A 187 -21.77 10.80 -6.60
CA TRP A 187 -21.58 9.81 -5.56
C TRP A 187 -20.24 10.06 -4.82
N THR A 188 -20.25 11.12 -4.03
CA THR A 188 -19.05 11.61 -3.34
C THR A 188 -19.34 11.97 -1.89
N ALA A 189 -18.33 11.86 -1.04
CA ALA A 189 -18.39 12.26 0.36
C ALA A 189 -18.71 13.78 0.53
N ALA A 190 -18.39 14.60 -0.46
CA ALA A 190 -18.72 16.02 -0.46
C ALA A 190 -20.22 16.30 -0.66
N LYS A 191 -20.93 15.43 -1.41
CA LYS A 191 -22.34 15.60 -1.75
C LYS A 191 -23.27 14.72 -0.91
N MET A 192 -22.79 13.58 -0.42
CA MET A 192 -23.56 12.55 0.27
C MET A 192 -22.87 12.13 1.57
N GLY A 193 -23.58 11.38 2.42
CA GLY A 193 -23.02 10.91 3.69
C GLY A 193 -22.50 12.07 4.54
N PRO A 194 -21.20 12.18 4.77
CA PRO A 194 -20.62 13.20 5.64
C PRO A 194 -20.73 14.63 5.09
N ARG A 195 -20.99 14.79 3.79
CA ARG A 195 -21.03 16.08 3.09
C ARG A 195 -19.77 16.92 3.31
N ARG A 196 -18.63 16.26 3.21
CA ARG A 196 -17.29 16.85 3.42
C ARG A 196 -16.34 16.38 2.33
N ASP A 197 -15.44 17.25 1.89
CA ASP A 197 -14.27 16.87 1.08
C ASP A 197 -13.20 16.27 1.98
N VAL A 198 -13.33 14.97 2.29
CA VAL A 198 -12.45 14.26 3.24
C VAL A 198 -11.00 14.30 2.78
N ILE A 199 -10.74 14.10 1.49
CA ILE A 199 -9.39 14.10 0.92
C ILE A 199 -8.77 15.51 0.99
N GLY A 200 -9.55 16.55 0.67
CA GLY A 200 -9.08 17.94 0.77
C GLY A 200 -8.78 18.37 2.21
N GLU A 201 -9.62 17.94 3.16
CA GLU A 201 -9.37 18.21 4.57
C GLU A 201 -8.12 17.49 5.08
N LEU A 202 -7.91 16.23 4.72
CA LEU A 202 -6.69 15.47 5.05
C LEU A 202 -5.46 16.08 4.39
N ALA A 203 -5.53 16.45 3.12
CA ALA A 203 -4.41 17.09 2.43
C ALA A 203 -3.92 18.34 3.15
N LYS A 204 -4.86 19.18 3.60
CA LYS A 204 -4.55 20.39 4.37
C LYS A 204 -3.94 20.07 5.74
N ALA A 205 -4.54 19.15 6.49
CA ALA A 205 -4.11 18.82 7.84
C ALA A 205 -2.75 18.11 7.86
N VAL A 206 -2.55 17.14 6.97
CA VAL A 206 -1.30 16.38 6.84
C VAL A 206 -0.12 17.31 6.52
N ARG A 207 -0.31 18.23 5.56
CA ARG A 207 0.70 19.24 5.22
C ARG A 207 0.96 20.24 6.36
N ALA A 208 -0.06 20.61 7.10
CA ALA A 208 0.09 21.50 8.28
C ALA A 208 0.99 20.87 9.35
N GLU A 209 0.99 19.54 9.47
CA GLU A 209 1.89 18.80 10.36
C GLU A 209 3.30 18.56 9.76
N GLY A 210 3.57 19.06 8.57
CA GLY A 210 4.85 18.88 7.86
C GLY A 210 5.04 17.50 7.28
N LEU A 211 3.97 16.73 7.09
CA LEU A 211 3.98 15.42 6.45
C LEU A 211 3.70 15.55 4.95
N ARG A 212 4.23 14.63 4.15
CA ARG A 212 3.91 14.52 2.72
C ARG A 212 2.52 13.89 2.55
N PHE A 213 1.79 14.32 1.54
CA PHE A 213 0.44 13.88 1.27
C PHE A 213 0.36 13.10 -0.04
N GLY A 214 -0.22 11.92 0.01
CA GLY A 214 -0.55 11.11 -1.16
C GLY A 214 -2.03 10.84 -1.27
N VAL A 215 -2.42 10.16 -2.36
CA VAL A 215 -3.77 9.62 -2.57
C VAL A 215 -3.67 8.22 -3.16
N SER A 216 -4.66 7.37 -2.85
CA SER A 216 -4.80 6.06 -3.49
C SER A 216 -6.07 6.01 -4.32
N SER A 217 -5.97 5.41 -5.50
CA SER A 217 -7.10 5.16 -6.41
C SER A 217 -7.19 3.68 -6.75
N HIS A 218 -8.34 3.07 -6.44
CA HIS A 218 -8.71 1.70 -6.77
C HIS A 218 -9.80 1.68 -7.86
N ARG A 219 -9.97 2.81 -8.56
CA ARG A 219 -11.04 3.02 -9.54
C ARG A 219 -11.05 2.02 -10.67
N VAL A 220 -9.90 1.51 -11.12
CA VAL A 220 -9.83 0.59 -12.24
C VAL A 220 -10.66 -0.67 -12.00
N GLU A 221 -10.69 -1.15 -10.76
CA GLU A 221 -11.38 -2.36 -10.36
C GLU A 221 -12.89 -2.19 -10.25
N HIS A 222 -13.36 -0.97 -10.10
CA HIS A 222 -14.80 -0.68 -10.06
C HIS A 222 -15.51 -1.09 -11.36
N ASP A 223 -14.78 -1.23 -12.47
CA ASP A 223 -15.31 -1.77 -13.73
C ASP A 223 -16.01 -3.12 -13.54
N PHE A 224 -15.45 -4.00 -12.73
CA PHE A 224 -15.92 -5.38 -12.55
C PHE A 224 -16.27 -5.74 -11.11
N PHE A 225 -15.91 -4.93 -10.15
CA PHE A 225 -16.02 -5.25 -8.73
C PHE A 225 -17.41 -5.69 -8.32
N LEU A 226 -18.43 -5.00 -8.82
CA LEU A 226 -19.83 -5.29 -8.54
C LEU A 226 -20.51 -6.21 -9.58
N GLY A 227 -19.76 -6.74 -10.54
CA GLY A 227 -20.30 -7.60 -11.61
C GLY A 227 -21.03 -8.85 -11.12
N VAL A 228 -20.62 -9.40 -9.96
CA VAL A 228 -21.29 -10.55 -9.34
C VAL A 228 -22.75 -10.22 -8.97
N ALA A 229 -23.05 -8.97 -8.64
CA ALA A 229 -24.41 -8.54 -8.28
C ALA A 229 -25.41 -8.65 -9.45
N ARG A 230 -24.91 -8.72 -10.71
CA ARG A 230 -25.78 -8.90 -11.88
C ARG A 230 -26.37 -10.30 -12.00
N THR A 231 -25.85 -11.27 -11.26
CA THR A 231 -26.29 -12.67 -11.31
C THR A 231 -27.46 -12.96 -10.37
N ILE A 232 -27.84 -12.01 -9.52
CA ILE A 232 -28.93 -12.11 -8.54
C ILE A 232 -29.89 -10.92 -8.65
N PRO A 233 -31.11 -10.99 -8.11
CA PRO A 233 -31.93 -9.80 -7.91
C PRO A 233 -31.23 -8.79 -7.00
N SER A 234 -30.84 -7.65 -7.57
CA SER A 234 -30.09 -6.62 -6.86
C SER A 234 -30.36 -5.25 -7.46
N ASP A 235 -30.09 -4.20 -6.69
CA ASP A 235 -30.16 -2.80 -7.12
C ASP A 235 -29.09 -2.40 -8.16
N VAL A 236 -28.02 -3.18 -8.29
CA VAL A 236 -27.00 -3.03 -9.35
C VAL A 236 -27.60 -3.23 -10.75
N ASN A 237 -28.70 -3.99 -10.85
CA ASN A 237 -29.42 -4.20 -12.10
C ASN A 237 -30.35 -3.03 -12.47
N ASP A 238 -30.58 -2.07 -11.58
CA ASP A 238 -31.38 -0.89 -11.85
C ASP A 238 -30.55 0.20 -12.52
N SER A 239 -30.88 0.51 -13.76
CA SER A 239 -30.16 1.49 -14.59
C SER A 239 -30.11 2.90 -14.00
N GLN A 240 -31.03 3.26 -13.09
CA GLN A 240 -31.01 4.55 -12.41
C GLN A 240 -29.75 4.73 -11.51
N TYR A 241 -29.14 3.64 -11.05
CA TYR A 241 -27.95 3.65 -10.22
C TYR A 241 -26.66 3.31 -10.99
N ALA A 242 -26.73 3.15 -12.32
CA ALA A 242 -25.58 2.77 -13.14
C ALA A 242 -24.42 3.79 -13.06
N ALA A 243 -24.72 5.07 -12.82
CA ALA A 243 -23.67 6.09 -12.61
C ALA A 243 -22.83 5.85 -11.33
N PHE A 244 -23.41 5.18 -10.33
CA PHE A 244 -22.70 4.80 -9.10
C PHE A 244 -22.02 3.45 -9.25
N TYR A 245 -22.78 2.43 -9.63
CA TYR A 245 -22.28 1.05 -9.67
C TYR A 245 -21.31 0.75 -10.81
N GLY A 246 -21.10 1.73 -11.70
CA GLY A 246 -20.24 1.57 -12.86
C GLY A 246 -20.80 0.58 -13.88
N PRO A 247 -19.96 0.11 -14.83
CA PRO A 247 -20.34 -0.95 -15.74
C PRO A 247 -20.68 -2.25 -15.00
N ALA A 248 -20.00 -2.52 -13.89
CA ALA A 248 -20.16 -3.76 -13.12
C ALA A 248 -20.11 -4.99 -14.03
N HIS A 249 -19.05 -5.07 -14.85
CA HIS A 249 -18.86 -6.16 -15.81
C HIS A 249 -18.62 -7.49 -15.09
N THR A 250 -19.14 -8.56 -15.65
CA THR A 250 -18.74 -9.92 -15.26
C THR A 250 -17.40 -10.28 -15.90
N TRP A 251 -16.68 -11.21 -15.30
CA TRP A 251 -15.42 -11.69 -15.86
C TRP A 251 -15.65 -12.46 -17.15
N LEU A 252 -14.86 -12.14 -18.18
CA LEU A 252 -14.79 -12.88 -19.43
C LEU A 252 -13.90 -14.13 -19.26
N ALA A 253 -12.91 -14.06 -18.36
CA ALA A 253 -12.04 -15.15 -17.99
C ALA A 253 -11.76 -15.09 -16.48
N ASN A 254 -11.38 -16.21 -15.86
CA ASN A 254 -10.96 -16.21 -14.46
C ASN A 254 -9.65 -15.40 -14.35
N PRO A 255 -9.59 -14.32 -13.56
CA PRO A 255 -8.39 -13.50 -13.41
C PRO A 255 -7.14 -14.29 -13.02
N SER A 256 -7.29 -15.37 -12.23
CA SER A 256 -6.17 -16.24 -11.85
C SER A 256 -5.60 -17.08 -12.99
N GLY A 257 -6.32 -17.20 -14.11
CA GLY A 257 -5.90 -17.92 -15.31
C GLY A 257 -5.41 -17.04 -16.45
N VAL A 258 -5.42 -15.71 -16.26
CA VAL A 258 -5.04 -14.72 -17.26
C VAL A 258 -3.79 -13.98 -16.77
N PRO A 259 -2.78 -13.72 -17.60
CA PRO A 259 -1.69 -12.83 -17.25
C PRO A 259 -2.24 -11.48 -16.76
N LEU A 260 -1.66 -10.93 -15.69
CA LEU A 260 -2.16 -9.70 -15.04
C LEU A 260 -2.14 -8.45 -15.95
N ASN A 261 -1.43 -8.54 -17.07
CA ASN A 261 -1.37 -7.49 -18.10
C ASN A 261 -2.35 -7.70 -19.26
N ASP A 262 -3.15 -8.74 -19.22
CA ASP A 262 -4.19 -9.01 -20.21
C ASP A 262 -5.57 -8.65 -19.66
N ASP A 263 -6.51 -8.31 -20.55
CA ASP A 263 -7.87 -8.03 -20.16
C ASP A 263 -8.61 -9.33 -19.78
N PHE A 264 -9.25 -9.33 -18.64
CA PHE A 264 -10.12 -10.42 -18.19
C PHE A 264 -11.59 -9.98 -18.04
N THR A 265 -11.85 -8.71 -18.30
CA THR A 265 -13.17 -8.11 -18.40
C THR A 265 -13.30 -7.34 -19.71
N TYR A 266 -14.49 -6.87 -20.04
CA TYR A 266 -14.68 -5.90 -21.11
C TYR A 266 -14.31 -4.52 -20.59
N VAL A 267 -13.27 -3.92 -21.13
CA VAL A 267 -12.84 -2.57 -20.78
C VAL A 267 -13.05 -1.64 -21.99
N SER A 268 -14.00 -0.72 -21.90
CA SER A 268 -14.22 0.27 -22.97
C SER A 268 -13.22 1.42 -22.91
N SER A 269 -13.00 2.08 -24.04
CA SER A 269 -12.22 3.33 -24.08
C SER A 269 -12.84 4.42 -23.20
N ALA A 270 -14.18 4.48 -23.12
CA ALA A 270 -14.88 5.42 -22.24
C ALA A 270 -14.58 5.17 -20.77
N TRP A 271 -14.45 3.91 -20.34
CA TRP A 271 -14.04 3.58 -18.98
C TRP A 271 -12.57 3.95 -18.71
N ALA A 272 -11.67 3.62 -19.65
CA ALA A 272 -10.27 3.98 -19.54
C ALA A 272 -10.06 5.50 -19.46
N ASP A 273 -10.83 6.28 -20.23
CA ASP A 273 -10.82 7.75 -20.18
C ASP A 273 -11.41 8.30 -18.88
N ASP A 274 -12.46 7.68 -18.34
CA ASP A 274 -13.01 8.04 -17.02
C ASP A 274 -11.98 7.81 -15.91
N TRP A 275 -11.28 6.66 -15.92
CA TRP A 275 -10.19 6.37 -15.00
C TRP A 275 -9.06 7.41 -15.08
N LEU A 276 -8.63 7.76 -16.30
CA LEU A 276 -7.61 8.78 -16.54
C LEU A 276 -8.04 10.15 -16.03
N ALA A 277 -9.27 10.56 -16.36
CA ALA A 277 -9.81 11.86 -15.96
C ALA A 277 -9.94 11.98 -14.43
N ARG A 278 -10.37 10.92 -13.72
CA ARG A 278 -10.44 10.92 -12.25
C ARG A 278 -9.07 11.00 -11.61
N GLY A 279 -8.10 10.28 -12.17
CA GLY A 279 -6.71 10.39 -11.73
C GLY A 279 -6.15 11.81 -11.91
N ALA A 280 -6.40 12.41 -13.08
CA ALA A 280 -6.00 13.79 -13.37
C ALA A 280 -6.70 14.80 -12.45
N GLU A 281 -7.98 14.61 -12.16
CA GLU A 281 -8.74 15.47 -11.22
C GLU A 281 -8.11 15.45 -9.82
N LEU A 282 -7.71 14.27 -9.30
CA LEU A 282 -7.03 14.15 -8.02
C LEU A 282 -5.70 14.90 -7.99
N VAL A 283 -4.92 14.78 -9.07
CA VAL A 283 -3.63 15.48 -9.21
C VAL A 283 -3.82 16.99 -9.21
N GLU A 284 -4.75 17.51 -10.02
CA GLU A 284 -5.00 18.95 -10.17
C GLU A 284 -5.60 19.59 -8.91
N LYS A 285 -6.46 18.85 -8.18
CA LYS A 285 -7.11 19.40 -6.99
C LYS A 285 -6.23 19.37 -5.74
N TYR A 286 -5.46 18.30 -5.56
CA TYR A 286 -4.80 18.05 -4.28
C TYR A 286 -3.29 18.06 -4.35
N HIS A 287 -2.69 18.09 -5.54
CA HIS A 287 -1.23 18.09 -5.78
C HIS A 287 -0.51 17.05 -4.92
N PRO A 288 -0.88 15.76 -5.01
CA PRO A 288 -0.30 14.74 -4.14
C PRO A 288 1.18 14.51 -4.46
N ASP A 289 1.98 14.28 -3.41
CA ASP A 289 3.39 13.85 -3.53
C ASP A 289 3.49 12.37 -3.96
N ILE A 290 2.43 11.58 -3.68
CA ILE A 290 2.34 10.15 -3.98
C ILE A 290 0.97 9.87 -4.60
N VAL A 291 0.95 9.08 -5.68
CA VAL A 291 -0.26 8.42 -6.18
C VAL A 291 -0.05 6.92 -6.08
N TYR A 292 -0.91 6.27 -5.32
CA TYR A 292 -0.89 4.83 -5.14
C TYR A 292 -2.01 4.20 -5.98
N PHE A 293 -1.65 3.18 -6.77
CA PHE A 293 -2.60 2.34 -7.49
C PHE A 293 -2.57 0.92 -6.96
N ASP A 294 -3.75 0.35 -6.84
CA ASP A 294 -3.93 -1.04 -6.51
C ASP A 294 -3.80 -1.94 -7.74
N TRP A 295 -4.24 -3.20 -7.66
CA TRP A 295 -4.09 -4.20 -8.70
C TRP A 295 -4.75 -3.81 -10.04
N TRP A 296 -4.35 -4.47 -11.11
CA TRP A 296 -4.95 -4.50 -12.45
C TRP A 296 -4.89 -3.22 -13.29
N ILE A 297 -4.20 -2.18 -12.89
CA ILE A 297 -3.95 -1.00 -13.76
C ILE A 297 -3.11 -1.34 -15.00
N GLY A 298 -2.46 -2.51 -15.00
CA GLY A 298 -1.65 -3.02 -16.12
C GLY A 298 -2.45 -3.71 -17.23
N GLN A 299 -3.78 -3.84 -17.11
CA GLN A 299 -4.62 -4.45 -18.16
C GLN A 299 -4.37 -3.81 -19.52
N ALA A 300 -4.40 -4.62 -20.59
CA ALA A 300 -4.04 -4.19 -21.95
C ALA A 300 -4.81 -2.94 -22.40
N SER A 301 -6.11 -2.89 -22.13
CA SER A 301 -6.98 -1.75 -22.50
C SER A 301 -6.76 -0.50 -21.63
N ILE A 302 -6.21 -0.62 -20.42
CA ILE A 302 -5.89 0.53 -19.53
C ILE A 302 -4.49 1.06 -19.80
N ARG A 303 -3.57 0.23 -20.23
CA ARG A 303 -2.13 0.55 -20.38
C ARG A 303 -1.81 1.82 -21.16
N PRO A 304 -2.50 2.16 -22.27
CA PRO A 304 -2.28 3.44 -22.96
C PRO A 304 -2.57 4.65 -22.07
N ASN A 305 -3.63 4.59 -21.26
CA ASN A 305 -4.00 5.66 -20.34
C ASN A 305 -3.11 5.66 -19.08
N LEU A 306 -2.56 4.51 -18.67
CA LEU A 306 -1.59 4.42 -17.58
C LEU A 306 -0.30 5.18 -17.92
N THR A 307 0.24 5.02 -19.14
CA THR A 307 1.43 5.76 -19.56
C THR A 307 1.17 7.26 -19.69
N LYS A 308 -0.02 7.68 -20.19
CA LYS A 308 -0.45 9.08 -20.21
C LYS A 308 -0.54 9.63 -18.76
N PHE A 309 -1.21 8.92 -17.88
CA PHE A 309 -1.31 9.34 -16.48
C PHE A 309 0.07 9.51 -15.82
N ALA A 310 0.98 8.56 -16.02
CA ALA A 310 2.31 8.62 -15.43
C ALA A 310 3.11 9.84 -15.91
N ALA A 311 3.13 10.10 -17.22
CA ALA A 311 3.78 11.27 -17.79
C ALA A 311 3.16 12.58 -17.27
N PHE A 312 1.84 12.69 -17.32
CA PHE A 312 1.08 13.82 -16.80
C PHE A 312 1.40 14.09 -15.32
N TYR A 313 1.32 13.06 -14.47
CA TYR A 313 1.56 13.21 -13.04
C TYR A 313 2.99 13.64 -12.73
N TYR A 314 3.99 13.03 -13.37
CA TYR A 314 5.38 13.43 -13.19
C TYR A 314 5.63 14.87 -13.66
N ASN A 315 5.08 15.25 -14.80
CA ASN A 315 5.18 16.62 -15.30
C ASN A 315 4.46 17.63 -14.39
N SER A 316 3.26 17.29 -13.90
CA SER A 316 2.48 18.14 -13.00
C SER A 316 3.15 18.30 -11.65
N SER A 317 3.71 17.23 -11.07
CA SER A 317 4.42 17.32 -9.79
C SER A 317 5.63 18.25 -9.84
N LEU A 318 6.34 18.29 -10.98
CA LEU A 318 7.44 19.24 -11.21
C LEU A 318 6.97 20.71 -11.38
N LYS A 319 5.70 20.93 -11.75
CA LYS A 319 5.13 22.29 -11.80
C LYS A 319 4.73 22.80 -10.42
N TYR A 320 4.21 21.90 -9.56
CA TYR A 320 3.69 22.26 -8.24
C TYR A 320 4.71 22.13 -7.12
N GLY A 321 5.78 21.37 -7.31
CA GLY A 321 6.81 21.08 -6.32
C GLY A 321 8.23 21.20 -6.86
N ASP A 322 9.18 20.87 -6.02
CA ASP A 322 10.63 20.88 -6.31
C ASP A 322 11.17 19.48 -6.66
N HIS A 323 10.29 18.49 -6.78
CA HIS A 323 10.64 17.08 -7.03
C HIS A 323 9.57 16.40 -7.87
N VAL A 324 9.96 15.33 -8.56
CA VAL A 324 9.02 14.43 -9.24
C VAL A 324 8.18 13.67 -8.21
N GLY A 325 6.90 13.45 -8.51
CA GLY A 325 6.00 12.67 -7.66
C GLY A 325 6.35 11.17 -7.66
N VAL A 326 5.72 10.43 -6.76
CA VAL A 326 5.91 8.97 -6.64
C VAL A 326 4.63 8.25 -7.08
N ILE A 327 4.74 7.30 -8.00
CA ILE A 327 3.69 6.32 -8.29
C ILE A 327 4.05 5.01 -7.61
N ASN A 328 3.16 4.50 -6.76
CA ASN A 328 3.21 3.12 -6.27
C ASN A 328 2.28 2.25 -7.11
N TYR A 329 2.74 1.05 -7.45
CA TYR A 329 2.01 0.11 -8.28
C TYR A 329 2.23 -1.33 -7.83
N LYS A 330 1.28 -2.20 -8.14
CA LYS A 330 1.34 -3.64 -7.86
C LYS A 330 1.86 -4.42 -9.07
N ASP A 331 2.52 -5.54 -8.77
CA ASP A 331 2.88 -6.59 -9.72
C ASP A 331 3.75 -6.10 -10.90
N TYR A 332 3.33 -6.32 -12.13
CA TYR A 332 4.05 -5.95 -13.36
C TYR A 332 3.33 -4.86 -14.16
N ALA A 333 2.45 -4.09 -13.52
CA ALA A 333 1.66 -3.06 -14.20
C ALA A 333 2.54 -1.97 -14.85
N MET A 334 3.69 -1.67 -14.27
CA MET A 334 4.66 -0.71 -14.80
C MET A 334 6.03 -1.34 -15.02
N GLN A 335 6.78 -0.80 -15.96
CA GLN A 335 8.14 -1.27 -16.23
C GLN A 335 9.11 -0.86 -15.10
N ALA A 336 10.16 -1.66 -14.92
CA ALA A 336 11.23 -1.33 -13.99
C ALA A 336 11.80 0.07 -14.28
N HIS A 337 12.18 0.80 -13.24
CA HIS A 337 12.65 2.19 -13.29
C HIS A 337 11.60 3.25 -13.66
N SER A 338 10.34 2.90 -13.92
CA SER A 338 9.32 3.90 -14.25
C SER A 338 8.45 4.32 -13.07
N ALA A 339 8.51 3.61 -11.95
CA ALA A 339 7.75 3.86 -10.73
C ALA A 339 8.26 2.97 -9.57
N VAL A 340 7.64 3.04 -8.40
CA VAL A 340 8.01 2.27 -7.22
C VAL A 340 7.06 1.08 -7.04
N LEU A 341 7.62 -0.14 -7.13
CA LEU A 341 6.86 -1.37 -6.86
C LEU A 341 6.43 -1.41 -5.40
N ASP A 342 5.16 -1.74 -5.18
CA ASP A 342 4.60 -2.07 -3.88
C ASP A 342 4.29 -3.57 -3.79
N LEU A 343 4.71 -4.20 -2.70
CA LEU A 343 4.47 -5.62 -2.42
C LEU A 343 3.40 -5.75 -1.34
N GLU A 344 2.18 -6.07 -1.74
CA GLU A 344 1.07 -6.19 -0.79
C GLU A 344 1.34 -7.24 0.29
N ARG A 345 1.22 -6.80 1.57
CA ARG A 345 1.49 -7.64 2.76
C ARG A 345 2.77 -8.46 2.56
N GLY A 346 3.78 -7.83 1.94
CA GLY A 346 4.92 -8.54 1.40
C GLY A 346 6.22 -8.29 2.14
N GLN A 347 7.17 -9.17 1.87
CA GLN A 347 8.53 -9.10 2.40
C GLN A 347 9.50 -9.58 1.32
N LEU A 348 10.76 -9.20 1.44
CA LEU A 348 11.85 -9.70 0.58
C LEU A 348 12.83 -10.53 1.39
N GLY A 349 13.47 -11.49 0.72
CA GLY A 349 14.50 -12.33 1.33
C GLY A 349 15.88 -11.68 1.40
N ASP A 350 16.13 -10.63 0.60
CA ASP A 350 17.41 -9.95 0.47
C ASP A 350 17.23 -8.48 0.02
N ILE A 351 18.32 -7.73 -0.05
CA ILE A 351 18.36 -6.34 -0.54
C ILE A 351 17.89 -6.31 -2.01
N ARG A 352 16.96 -5.41 -2.30
CA ARG A 352 16.56 -5.10 -3.67
C ARG A 352 17.28 -3.85 -4.16
N SER A 353 17.91 -3.91 -5.32
CA SER A 353 18.62 -2.76 -5.91
C SER A 353 17.68 -1.61 -6.26
N LEU A 354 16.51 -1.91 -6.85
CA LEU A 354 15.46 -0.93 -7.09
C LEU A 354 14.69 -0.66 -5.80
N TYR A 355 14.42 0.62 -5.55
CA TYR A 355 13.63 1.04 -4.40
C TYR A 355 12.21 0.43 -4.47
N TRP A 356 11.64 0.10 -3.33
CA TRP A 356 10.35 -0.56 -3.24
C TRP A 356 9.57 -0.12 -2.01
N GLN A 357 8.32 -0.48 -1.95
CA GLN A 357 7.46 -0.31 -0.80
C GLN A 357 6.76 -1.63 -0.49
N THR A 358 6.34 -1.82 0.73
CA THR A 358 5.29 -2.75 1.08
C THR A 358 4.20 -2.02 1.82
N ASP A 359 2.96 -2.33 1.48
CA ASP A 359 1.81 -1.96 2.27
C ASP A 359 1.35 -3.15 3.12
N THR A 360 0.90 -2.87 4.32
CA THR A 360 0.24 -3.85 5.19
C THR A 360 -0.70 -3.14 6.14
N SER A 361 -1.57 -3.89 6.84
CA SER A 361 -2.54 -3.33 7.78
C SER A 361 -2.15 -3.64 9.23
N VAL A 362 -2.45 -2.69 10.14
CA VAL A 362 -2.45 -2.98 11.59
C VAL A 362 -3.44 -4.10 11.90
N SER A 363 -4.55 -4.16 11.18
CA SER A 363 -5.49 -5.28 11.24
C SER A 363 -4.89 -6.57 10.67
N ASN A 364 -5.18 -7.71 11.31
CA ASN A 364 -4.82 -9.03 10.79
C ASN A 364 -5.80 -9.51 9.70
N LYS A 365 -7.01 -8.94 9.62
CA LYS A 365 -8.12 -9.51 8.83
C LYS A 365 -8.59 -8.64 7.68
N SER A 366 -8.45 -7.30 7.78
CA SER A 366 -9.09 -6.37 6.87
C SER A 366 -8.21 -5.15 6.59
N TRP A 367 -8.44 -4.49 5.46
CA TRP A 367 -7.91 -3.15 5.22
C TRP A 367 -8.81 -2.08 5.85
N GLY A 368 -10.13 -2.21 5.72
CA GLY A 368 -11.12 -1.34 6.37
C GLY A 368 -11.49 -1.83 7.77
N TYR A 369 -12.23 -1.00 8.51
CA TYR A 369 -12.71 -1.34 9.84
C TYR A 369 -13.74 -2.48 9.83
N ILE A 370 -13.58 -3.44 10.74
CA ILE A 370 -14.56 -4.48 11.07
C ILE A 370 -14.70 -4.61 12.59
N LYS A 371 -15.89 -5.08 13.06
CA LYS A 371 -16.19 -5.16 14.50
C LYS A 371 -15.35 -6.20 15.24
N ASP A 372 -15.17 -7.37 14.63
CA ASP A 372 -14.49 -8.52 15.28
C ASP A 372 -13.05 -8.65 14.76
N ASP A 373 -12.28 -7.54 14.83
CA ASP A 373 -10.91 -7.49 14.37
C ASP A 373 -9.90 -7.95 15.41
N THR A 374 -8.70 -8.24 14.96
CA THR A 374 -7.52 -8.45 15.77
C THR A 374 -6.36 -7.67 15.17
N PHE A 375 -5.48 -7.14 16.01
CA PHE A 375 -4.44 -6.23 15.58
C PHE A 375 -3.03 -6.80 15.77
N LYS A 376 -2.13 -6.41 14.89
CA LYS A 376 -0.69 -6.68 15.01
C LYS A 376 -0.14 -5.95 16.24
N SER A 377 0.83 -6.57 16.92
CA SER A 377 1.52 -5.93 18.04
C SER A 377 2.46 -4.81 17.57
N PRO A 378 2.77 -3.82 18.43
CA PRO A 378 3.81 -2.84 18.14
C PRO A 378 5.17 -3.47 17.82
N GLU A 379 5.54 -4.54 18.52
CA GLU A 379 6.75 -5.31 18.26
C GLU A 379 6.82 -5.82 16.82
N PHE A 380 5.72 -6.40 16.36
CA PHE A 380 5.62 -6.91 15.00
C PHE A 380 5.81 -5.81 13.96
N VAL A 381 5.13 -4.66 14.13
CA VAL A 381 5.22 -3.53 13.21
C VAL A 381 6.64 -2.94 13.17
N ILE A 382 7.28 -2.81 14.33
CA ILE A 382 8.66 -2.31 14.45
C ILE A 382 9.65 -3.27 13.77
N HIS A 383 9.54 -4.57 14.02
CA HIS A 383 10.40 -5.57 13.38
C HIS A 383 10.24 -5.59 11.87
N GLN A 384 9.00 -5.48 11.38
CA GLN A 384 8.69 -5.40 9.96
C GLN A 384 9.31 -4.13 9.34
N LEU A 385 9.14 -2.97 9.96
CA LEU A 385 9.75 -1.71 9.51
C LEU A 385 11.28 -1.83 9.40
N ILE A 386 11.92 -2.37 10.44
CA ILE A 386 13.37 -2.55 10.47
C ILE A 386 13.83 -3.48 9.33
N ASP A 387 13.16 -4.60 9.14
CA ASP A 387 13.51 -5.59 8.11
C ASP A 387 13.36 -5.00 6.70
N ILE A 388 12.25 -4.30 6.43
CA ILE A 388 11.98 -3.65 5.13
C ILE A 388 13.03 -2.57 4.82
N VAL A 389 13.32 -1.70 5.80
CA VAL A 389 14.28 -0.60 5.61
C VAL A 389 15.69 -1.14 5.35
N SER A 390 16.11 -2.21 6.03
CA SER A 390 17.40 -2.85 5.79
C SER A 390 17.55 -3.44 4.38
N LYS A 391 16.42 -3.65 3.67
CA LYS A 391 16.34 -4.23 2.32
C LYS A 391 15.97 -3.21 1.24
N ASN A 392 16.16 -1.92 1.51
CA ASN A 392 15.94 -0.80 0.59
C ASN A 392 14.45 -0.45 0.34
N GLY A 393 13.59 -0.62 1.34
CA GLY A 393 12.15 -0.40 1.21
C GLY A 393 11.57 0.65 2.15
N ASN A 394 10.31 1.01 1.88
CA ASN A 394 9.41 1.77 2.76
C ASN A 394 8.29 0.87 3.27
N LEU A 395 7.83 1.12 4.49
CA LEU A 395 6.61 0.54 5.04
C LEU A 395 5.47 1.57 4.96
N LEU A 396 4.38 1.20 4.28
CA LEU A 396 3.11 1.92 4.28
C LEU A 396 2.11 1.15 5.14
N MET A 397 1.89 1.63 6.38
CA MET A 397 1.06 0.94 7.39
C MET A 397 -0.37 1.42 7.34
N ASN A 398 -1.29 0.52 7.01
CA ASN A 398 -2.71 0.84 6.90
C ASN A 398 -3.44 0.81 8.24
N ILE A 399 -4.39 1.71 8.35
CA ILE A 399 -5.41 1.75 9.41
C ILE A 399 -6.82 1.77 8.79
N GLY A 400 -7.78 1.19 9.52
CA GLY A 400 -9.21 1.21 9.18
C GLY A 400 -10.00 2.00 10.23
N PRO A 401 -10.35 3.28 9.98
CA PRO A 401 -11.23 4.04 10.87
C PRO A 401 -12.67 3.54 10.84
N ARG A 402 -13.41 3.75 11.94
CA ARG A 402 -14.85 3.49 12.03
C ARG A 402 -15.64 4.45 11.15
N SER A 403 -16.88 4.10 10.81
CA SER A 403 -17.76 4.94 9.98
C SER A 403 -18.03 6.32 10.56
N ASP A 404 -17.94 6.47 11.89
CA ASP A 404 -18.07 7.73 12.60
C ASP A 404 -16.81 8.64 12.51
N GLY A 405 -15.71 8.12 11.95
CA GLY A 405 -14.44 8.85 11.83
C GLY A 405 -13.51 8.69 13.04
N THR A 406 -13.83 7.82 13.99
CA THR A 406 -12.89 7.48 15.07
C THR A 406 -11.91 6.40 14.65
N ILE A 407 -10.65 6.50 15.05
CA ILE A 407 -9.65 5.44 14.92
C ILE A 407 -9.75 4.55 16.17
N PRO A 408 -9.84 3.20 16.05
CA PRO A 408 -9.88 2.31 17.22
C PRO A 408 -8.73 2.57 18.20
N ASP A 409 -9.02 2.54 19.50
CA ASP A 409 -8.02 2.86 20.55
C ASP A 409 -6.82 1.90 20.48
N GLU A 410 -7.05 0.63 20.16
CA GLU A 410 -6.00 -0.37 20.00
C GLU A 410 -5.07 0.00 18.83
N VAL A 411 -5.62 0.50 17.72
CA VAL A 411 -4.84 0.96 16.56
C VAL A 411 -4.04 2.21 16.92
N GLN A 412 -4.66 3.17 17.63
CA GLN A 412 -3.95 4.37 18.12
C GLN A 412 -2.78 3.98 19.02
N GLN A 413 -2.97 3.01 19.94
CA GLN A 413 -1.91 2.57 20.84
C GLN A 413 -0.74 1.92 20.08
N VAL A 414 -1.01 1.07 19.08
CA VAL A 414 0.04 0.49 18.22
C VAL A 414 0.85 1.59 17.54
N LEU A 415 0.18 2.60 16.97
CA LEU A 415 0.85 3.72 16.30
C LEU A 415 1.70 4.55 17.27
N LEU A 416 1.20 4.83 18.46
CA LEU A 416 1.93 5.60 19.48
C LEU A 416 3.15 4.83 20.02
N ASP A 417 3.05 3.52 20.19
CA ASP A 417 4.17 2.69 20.62
C ASP A 417 5.27 2.62 19.53
N VAL A 418 4.89 2.53 18.26
CA VAL A 418 5.82 2.63 17.12
C VAL A 418 6.51 4.00 17.13
N GLY A 419 5.75 5.07 17.32
CA GLY A 419 6.28 6.42 17.42
C GLY A 419 7.25 6.61 18.59
N ALA A 420 6.93 6.06 19.76
CA ALA A 420 7.80 6.10 20.94
C ALA A 420 9.15 5.39 20.65
N TRP A 421 9.13 4.25 19.97
CA TRP A 421 10.35 3.56 19.55
C TRP A 421 11.15 4.39 18.53
N LEU A 422 10.48 4.96 17.53
CA LEU A 422 11.10 5.79 16.48
C LEU A 422 11.70 7.10 17.03
N ASN A 423 11.14 7.67 18.08
CA ASN A 423 11.70 8.86 18.74
C ASN A 423 13.10 8.59 19.32
N VAL A 424 13.40 7.35 19.70
CA VAL A 424 14.71 6.96 20.23
C VAL A 424 15.62 6.43 19.12
N ASN A 425 15.09 5.57 18.25
CA ASN A 425 15.88 4.80 17.28
C ASN A 425 15.75 5.32 15.82
N GLY A 426 15.07 6.43 15.61
CA GLY A 426 14.77 6.95 14.27
C GLY A 426 16.00 7.27 13.42
N ASP A 427 17.13 7.60 14.03
CA ASP A 427 18.40 7.79 13.31
C ASP A 427 18.84 6.55 12.56
N ALA A 428 18.52 5.36 13.09
CA ALA A 428 18.81 4.08 12.45
C ALA A 428 17.83 3.71 11.33
N ILE A 429 16.78 4.52 11.13
CA ILE A 429 15.69 4.29 10.18
C ILE A 429 15.67 5.38 9.10
N TYR A 430 15.40 6.63 9.50
CA TYR A 430 15.20 7.73 8.56
C TYR A 430 16.48 8.20 7.89
N GLY A 431 16.39 8.43 6.59
CA GLY A 431 17.54 8.89 5.79
C GLY A 431 18.64 7.86 5.65
N THR A 432 18.35 6.59 5.94
CA THR A 432 19.33 5.50 5.83
C THR A 432 19.25 4.79 4.48
N ARG A 433 20.30 4.03 4.19
CA ARG A 433 20.42 3.13 3.02
C ARG A 433 20.82 1.74 3.52
N PRO A 434 20.59 0.66 2.74
CA PRO A 434 21.11 -0.65 3.09
C PRO A 434 22.64 -0.65 3.22
N TRP A 435 23.14 -1.52 4.07
CA TRP A 435 24.55 -1.87 4.05
C TRP A 435 24.79 -3.02 3.04
N ARG A 436 26.04 -3.43 2.87
CA ARG A 436 26.43 -4.56 1.97
C ARG A 436 25.69 -5.88 2.26
N VAL A 437 25.18 -6.07 3.48
CA VAL A 437 24.27 -7.15 3.89
C VAL A 437 23.12 -6.54 4.68
N PHE A 438 21.89 -7.02 4.47
CA PHE A 438 20.71 -6.49 5.16
C PHE A 438 20.69 -6.85 6.64
N GLY A 439 21.34 -7.96 7.03
CA GLY A 439 21.29 -8.46 8.39
C GLY A 439 21.97 -9.78 8.56
N GLU A 440 21.92 -10.30 9.78
CA GLU A 440 22.39 -11.62 10.19
C GLU A 440 21.47 -12.23 11.23
N GLY A 441 21.65 -13.50 11.54
CA GLY A 441 20.92 -14.25 12.54
C GLY A 441 20.25 -15.50 11.98
N PRO A 442 19.66 -16.33 12.86
CA PRO A 442 19.06 -17.60 12.47
C PRO A 442 17.68 -17.47 11.81
N THR A 443 16.96 -16.35 12.07
CA THR A 443 15.57 -16.20 11.62
C THR A 443 15.49 -15.89 10.14
N LYS A 444 14.67 -16.68 9.42
CA LYS A 444 14.40 -16.50 8.00
C LYS A 444 13.03 -15.87 7.83
N VAL A 445 12.95 -14.93 6.89
CA VAL A 445 11.71 -14.24 6.51
C VAL A 445 11.20 -14.84 5.20
N ALA A 446 9.92 -15.18 5.15
CA ALA A 446 9.28 -15.63 3.90
C ALA A 446 9.21 -14.47 2.91
N ALA A 447 9.65 -14.70 1.66
CA ALA A 447 9.67 -13.67 0.63
C ALA A 447 8.44 -13.78 -0.27
N GLY A 448 7.92 -12.62 -0.72
CA GLY A 448 6.76 -12.50 -1.60
C GLY A 448 5.63 -11.71 -0.98
N SER A 449 4.55 -11.52 -1.74
CA SER A 449 3.31 -10.89 -1.26
C SER A 449 2.53 -11.84 -0.35
N PHE A 450 1.74 -11.29 0.57
CA PHE A 450 0.86 -12.00 1.50
C PHE A 450 1.56 -12.93 2.51
N HIS A 451 2.81 -12.61 2.86
CA HIS A 451 3.62 -13.34 3.85
C HIS A 451 3.85 -12.53 5.14
N ASP A 452 3.19 -11.39 5.30
CA ASP A 452 3.37 -10.51 6.47
C ASP A 452 2.93 -11.13 7.80
N THR A 453 2.09 -12.16 7.78
CA THR A 453 1.65 -12.90 8.96
C THR A 453 2.43 -14.20 9.21
N ASP A 454 3.33 -14.57 8.31
CA ASP A 454 4.20 -15.76 8.44
C ASP A 454 5.37 -15.43 9.36
N THR A 455 5.07 -15.19 10.63
CA THR A 455 6.05 -14.70 11.59
C THR A 455 6.82 -15.81 12.25
N THR A 456 8.15 -15.74 12.15
CA THR A 456 9.06 -16.42 13.08
C THR A 456 9.51 -15.38 14.11
N ARG A 457 9.51 -15.77 15.40
CA ARG A 457 10.01 -14.90 16.45
C ARG A 457 11.52 -14.69 16.26
N TYR A 458 11.95 -13.45 16.29
CA TYR A 458 13.38 -13.10 16.28
C TYR A 458 14.06 -13.46 17.59
N THR A 459 15.37 -13.60 17.54
CA THR A 459 16.26 -13.96 18.64
C THR A 459 17.26 -12.83 18.90
N PRO A 460 17.97 -12.82 20.06
CA PRO A 460 19.05 -11.86 20.30
C PRO A 460 20.24 -11.94 19.32
N GLU A 461 20.30 -12.97 18.48
CA GLU A 461 21.30 -13.10 17.42
C GLU A 461 20.88 -12.47 16.10
N ASP A 462 19.60 -12.03 16.00
CA ASP A 462 19.06 -11.41 14.77
C ASP A 462 19.34 -9.91 14.76
N PHE A 463 20.14 -9.48 13.78
CA PHE A 463 20.44 -8.07 13.53
C PHE A 463 19.98 -7.67 12.12
N ARG A 464 19.63 -6.39 11.97
CA ARG A 464 19.46 -5.71 10.69
C ARG A 464 20.40 -4.53 10.60
N PHE A 465 20.86 -4.22 9.39
CA PHE A 465 21.86 -3.18 9.17
C PHE A 465 21.34 -2.09 8.24
N THR A 466 21.62 -0.85 8.63
CA THR A 466 21.40 0.33 7.82
C THR A 466 22.61 1.25 7.90
N THR A 467 22.80 2.11 6.91
CA THR A 467 23.90 3.09 6.87
C THR A 467 23.39 4.50 6.67
N LYS A 468 24.12 5.48 7.22
CA LYS A 468 23.89 6.90 6.98
C LYS A 468 25.24 7.62 6.99
N ALA A 469 25.69 8.07 5.84
CA ALA A 469 27.06 8.53 5.66
C ALA A 469 28.06 7.47 6.18
N ASP A 470 29.01 7.84 7.04
CA ASP A 470 30.04 6.96 7.58
C ASP A 470 29.61 6.18 8.85
N VAL A 471 28.32 6.12 9.11
CA VAL A 471 27.76 5.45 10.29
C VAL A 471 27.02 4.18 9.87
N LEU A 472 27.34 3.07 10.52
CA LEU A 472 26.56 1.85 10.47
C LEU A 472 25.63 1.78 11.69
N TYR A 473 24.38 1.48 11.46
CA TYR A 473 23.44 1.11 12.51
C TYR A 473 23.23 -0.40 12.49
N ALA A 474 23.55 -1.05 13.63
CA ALA A 474 23.22 -2.44 13.87
C ALA A 474 22.00 -2.50 14.80
N ILE A 475 20.89 -2.99 14.27
CA ILE A 475 19.60 -3.01 14.99
C ILE A 475 19.33 -4.43 15.45
N GLY A 476 19.42 -4.67 16.78
CA GLY A 476 19.09 -5.96 17.40
C GLY A 476 17.59 -6.10 17.59
N LEU A 477 17.06 -7.25 17.16
CA LEU A 477 15.61 -7.49 17.13
C LEU A 477 15.06 -8.16 18.40
N ASP A 478 15.93 -8.59 19.30
CA ASP A 478 15.56 -9.04 20.64
C ASP A 478 16.71 -8.70 21.62
N TRP A 479 16.38 -8.48 22.90
CA TRP A 479 17.37 -8.11 23.89
C TRP A 479 18.00 -9.34 24.54
N PRO A 480 19.35 -9.47 24.55
CA PRO A 480 20.02 -10.63 25.12
C PRO A 480 19.93 -10.65 26.66
N THR A 481 19.40 -11.73 27.21
CA THR A 481 19.18 -11.88 28.65
C THR A 481 20.49 -12.01 29.46
N ASN A 482 21.58 -12.41 28.80
CA ASN A 482 22.95 -12.53 29.41
C ASN A 482 23.72 -11.20 29.37
N GLY A 483 23.15 -10.13 28.75
CA GLY A 483 23.79 -8.83 28.57
C GLY A 483 24.94 -8.82 27.56
N GLU A 484 25.08 -9.85 26.72
CA GLU A 484 26.10 -9.91 25.68
C GLU A 484 25.47 -9.97 24.29
N ALA A 485 26.00 -9.16 23.39
CA ALA A 485 25.64 -9.17 21.97
C ALA A 485 26.90 -9.40 21.13
N VAL A 486 26.74 -10.21 20.06
CA VAL A 486 27.81 -10.49 19.11
C VAL A 486 27.32 -10.20 17.70
N ILE A 487 27.97 -9.26 17.02
CA ILE A 487 27.68 -8.91 15.63
C ILE A 487 28.75 -9.56 14.74
N ARG A 488 28.41 -10.69 14.12
CA ARG A 488 29.34 -11.54 13.36
C ARG A 488 29.81 -10.85 12.07
N SER A 489 28.93 -10.08 11.42
CA SER A 489 29.24 -9.31 10.20
C SER A 489 30.30 -8.22 10.43
N LEU A 490 30.60 -7.89 11.69
CA LEU A 490 31.64 -6.95 12.09
C LEU A 490 32.88 -7.66 12.68
N ALA A 491 33.13 -8.91 12.29
CA ALA A 491 34.34 -9.63 12.66
C ALA A 491 35.60 -8.92 12.18
N GLN A 492 36.67 -9.02 12.98
CA GLN A 492 37.99 -8.52 12.60
C GLN A 492 38.55 -9.40 11.48
N THR A 493 38.65 -8.84 10.27
CA THR A 493 39.25 -9.52 9.12
C THR A 493 40.51 -8.80 8.68
N VAL A 494 41.41 -9.51 7.97
CA VAL A 494 42.58 -8.86 7.37
C VAL A 494 42.12 -7.82 6.37
N GLY A 495 42.42 -6.55 6.65
CA GLY A 495 41.96 -5.40 5.84
C GLY A 495 40.53 -4.91 6.17
N GLY A 496 39.85 -5.48 7.17
CA GLY A 496 38.58 -4.98 7.67
C GLY A 496 38.72 -3.65 8.42
N GLU A 497 37.62 -2.87 8.42
CA GLU A 497 37.60 -1.55 9.08
C GLU A 497 37.54 -1.71 10.61
N PRO A 498 38.52 -1.13 11.36
CA PRO A 498 38.47 -1.15 12.82
C PRO A 498 37.30 -0.31 13.34
N VAL A 499 36.55 -0.87 14.28
CA VAL A 499 35.47 -0.17 14.98
C VAL A 499 36.08 0.85 15.93
N LYS A 500 35.72 2.12 15.76
CA LYS A 500 36.19 3.24 16.58
C LYS A 500 35.32 3.46 17.82
N SER A 501 34.00 3.42 17.65
CA SER A 501 33.06 3.60 18.76
C SER A 501 31.73 2.88 18.51
N VAL A 502 31.09 2.51 19.62
CA VAL A 502 29.71 1.96 19.61
C VAL A 502 28.89 2.71 20.66
N VAL A 503 27.73 3.21 20.25
CA VAL A 503 26.78 3.90 21.12
C VAL A 503 25.43 3.22 21.02
N LEU A 504 24.84 2.89 22.17
CA LEU A 504 23.44 2.42 22.25
C LEU A 504 22.50 3.61 22.23
N LEU A 505 21.62 3.69 21.22
CA LEU A 505 20.68 4.79 21.12
C LEU A 505 19.72 4.79 22.32
N GLY A 506 19.41 5.97 22.85
CA GLY A 506 18.56 6.14 24.05
C GLY A 506 19.24 5.77 25.37
N SER A 507 20.58 5.61 25.38
CA SER A 507 21.33 5.31 26.61
C SER A 507 22.62 6.13 26.71
N ASP A 508 22.91 6.64 27.91
CA ASP A 508 24.19 7.29 28.22
C ASP A 508 25.29 6.29 28.63
N ALA A 509 24.98 5.00 28.65
CA ALA A 509 25.91 3.97 29.04
C ALA A 509 27.10 3.88 28.05
N LYS A 510 28.31 3.94 28.59
CA LYS A 510 29.53 3.64 27.80
C LYS A 510 29.65 2.14 27.62
N LEU A 511 29.42 1.68 26.37
CA LEU A 511 29.55 0.25 26.05
C LEU A 511 31.02 -0.18 26.05
N GLN A 512 31.27 -1.34 26.64
CA GLN A 512 32.52 -2.09 26.44
C GLN A 512 32.35 -2.95 25.20
N PHE A 513 33.30 -2.89 24.28
CA PHE A 513 33.30 -3.71 23.07
C PHE A 513 34.70 -4.24 22.76
N ASP A 514 34.75 -5.38 22.07
CA ASP A 514 35.96 -6.03 21.61
C ASP A 514 35.71 -6.65 20.23
N GLN A 515 36.48 -6.20 19.22
CA GLN A 515 36.35 -6.68 17.85
C GLN A 515 37.28 -7.86 17.65
N ARG A 516 36.71 -9.06 17.52
CA ARG A 516 37.41 -10.34 17.42
C ARG A 516 37.25 -10.96 16.03
N ALA A 517 37.94 -12.06 15.81
CA ALA A 517 37.84 -12.83 14.56
C ALA A 517 36.46 -13.43 14.27
N ASP A 518 35.62 -13.60 15.30
CA ASP A 518 34.27 -14.16 15.19
C ASP A 518 33.15 -13.12 15.27
N GLY A 519 33.48 -11.84 15.50
CA GLY A 519 32.50 -10.76 15.57
C GLY A 519 32.91 -9.59 16.45
N LEU A 520 32.04 -8.56 16.45
CA LEU A 520 32.09 -7.46 17.41
C LEU A 520 31.32 -7.88 18.66
N HIS A 521 32.02 -8.10 19.76
CA HIS A 521 31.48 -8.46 21.06
C HIS A 521 31.14 -7.20 21.86
N LEU A 522 29.97 -7.16 22.44
CA LEU A 522 29.43 -5.99 23.16
C LEU A 522 28.90 -6.42 24.51
N ARG A 523 29.17 -5.62 25.54
CA ARG A 523 28.49 -5.73 26.83
C ARG A 523 27.42 -4.65 26.94
N LEU A 524 26.17 -5.10 26.96
CA LEU A 524 25.00 -4.24 27.03
C LEU A 524 24.63 -3.97 28.51
N PRO A 525 23.94 -2.85 28.82
CA PRO A 525 23.44 -2.59 30.16
C PRO A 525 22.37 -3.63 30.57
N ALA A 526 22.06 -3.67 31.86
CA ALA A 526 21.09 -4.62 32.41
C ALA A 526 19.66 -4.43 31.88
N GLN A 527 19.34 -3.22 31.43
CA GLN A 527 18.02 -2.86 30.91
C GLN A 527 18.12 -2.26 29.51
N ALA A 528 17.23 -2.69 28.61
CA ALA A 528 17.07 -2.10 27.30
C ALA A 528 16.55 -0.66 27.41
N PRO A 529 17.04 0.29 26.58
CA PRO A 529 16.55 1.67 26.57
C PRO A 529 15.15 1.78 25.96
N THR A 530 14.77 0.84 25.11
CA THR A 530 13.47 0.77 24.46
C THR A 530 12.92 -0.65 24.50
N LYS A 531 11.60 -0.78 24.34
CA LYS A 531 10.95 -2.07 24.12
C LYS A 531 11.18 -2.54 22.66
N TYR A 532 11.00 -3.81 22.40
CA TYR A 532 10.88 -4.49 21.11
C TYR A 532 12.19 -4.66 20.33
N ALA A 533 12.96 -3.61 20.13
CA ALA A 533 14.23 -3.64 19.40
C ALA A 533 15.13 -2.50 19.90
N TYR A 534 16.43 -2.57 19.63
CA TYR A 534 17.40 -1.55 20.01
C TYR A 534 18.39 -1.29 18.87
N ALA A 535 18.92 -0.07 18.79
CA ALA A 535 19.87 0.30 17.76
C ALA A 535 21.24 0.68 18.34
N LEU A 536 22.29 0.15 17.74
CA LEU A 536 23.68 0.46 18.01
C LEU A 536 24.22 1.32 16.87
N ARG A 537 24.71 2.52 17.19
CA ARG A 537 25.43 3.38 16.25
C ARG A 537 26.91 3.01 16.29
N VAL A 538 27.41 2.48 15.19
CA VAL A 538 28.82 2.05 15.04
C VAL A 538 29.54 3.01 14.12
N THR A 539 30.69 3.54 14.57
CA THR A 539 31.59 4.36 13.73
C THR A 539 32.92 3.65 13.54
N PHE A 540 33.64 3.98 12.49
CA PHE A 540 34.88 3.36 12.09
C PHE A 540 36.02 4.38 12.05
N ASP A 541 37.28 3.91 12.04
CA ASP A 541 38.44 4.77 11.92
C ASP A 541 38.58 5.36 10.50
N ARG A 542 37.99 4.71 9.51
CA ARG A 542 37.91 5.16 8.12
C ARG A 542 36.45 5.20 7.68
N ALA A 543 36.17 5.99 6.63
CA ALA A 543 34.86 6.00 6.02
C ALA A 543 34.44 4.59 5.55
N LEU A 544 33.15 4.28 5.73
CA LEU A 544 32.56 3.07 5.13
C LEU A 544 32.67 3.21 3.61
N HIS A 545 33.36 2.29 2.97
CA HIS A 545 33.29 2.18 1.51
C HIS A 545 31.97 1.51 1.15
N GLU A 546 31.22 2.14 0.22
CA GLU A 546 30.01 1.61 -0.38
C GLU A 546 30.23 0.27 -1.08
#